data_e1d34174f7c7357d1a4ed0bd6c42953d
#
_entry.id   e1d34174f7c7357d1a4ed0bd6c42953d
#
_cell.length_a   1.000
_cell.length_b   1.000
_cell.length_c   1.000
_cell.angle_alpha   90.00
_cell.angle_beta   90.00
_cell.angle_gamma   90.00
#
_symmetry.space_group_name_H-M   'P 1'
#
loop_
_entity.id
_entity.type
_entity.pdbx_description
1 polymer ?
#
loop_
_entity_poly.entity_id
_entity_poly.type
_entity_poly.pdbx_seq_one_letter_code
_entity_poly.pdbx_strand_id
1 'polypeptide(L)'
;MRKGKNEKGEKKVAPNKNAYIEGAGIVENQPITDTLTENYMPYAMSVIVSRALPEIDGFKPSHRKLLYTMYKMGLLTGARTKSANIVGQTMKLNPHGDMAIYETMVRLARGNEALLHPYVDSKGNFGKAYSRDMSFAASRYTEAKLDPCLLYTSPSPRDRQKSR
;
A
#
# COMPACT_ATOMS: atom_id res chain seq x y z
N MET A 1 37.21 13.27 45.22
CA MET A 1 36.37 14.42 45.64
C MET A 1 36.30 15.42 44.49
N ARG A 2 35.14 15.54 43.83
CA ARG A 2 34.54 16.78 43.33
C ARG A 2 33.32 16.39 42.51
N LYS A 3 32.16 16.60 43.09
CA LYS A 3 30.84 16.54 42.45
C LYS A 3 30.72 17.76 41.53
N GLY A 4 30.39 17.58 40.31
CA GLY A 4 29.95 18.61 39.37
C GLY A 4 28.57 18.25 38.86
N LYS A 5 27.51 18.74 39.53
CA LYS A 5 26.17 18.79 39.03
C LYS A 5 26.12 19.86 37.95
N ASN A 6 25.74 19.50 36.73
CA ASN A 6 25.25 20.42 35.70
C ASN A 6 23.75 20.18 35.51
N GLU A 7 22.98 20.82 36.35
CA GLU A 7 21.58 21.08 36.09
C GLU A 7 21.51 22.27 35.09
N LYS A 8 21.40 21.98 33.81
CA LYS A 8 20.95 22.98 32.84
C LYS A 8 19.43 23.09 32.98
N GLY A 9 19.00 24.13 33.72
CA GLY A 9 17.60 24.49 33.83
C GLY A 9 17.00 24.76 32.46
N GLU A 10 16.01 23.95 32.09
CA GLU A 10 15.13 24.24 30.96
C GLU A 10 14.43 25.59 31.25
N LYS A 11 14.78 26.61 30.47
CA LYS A 11 14.05 27.88 30.50
C LYS A 11 12.66 27.60 29.97
N LYS A 12 11.68 27.51 30.83
CA LYS A 12 10.26 27.55 30.46
C LYS A 12 10.04 28.88 29.73
N VAL A 13 9.86 28.83 28.43
CA VAL A 13 9.47 29.99 27.61
C VAL A 13 8.08 30.36 28.07
N ALA A 14 7.95 31.59 28.60
CA ALA A 14 6.66 32.11 29.02
C ALA A 14 5.70 32.14 27.82
N PRO A 15 4.41 31.75 27.97
CA PRO A 15 3.47 31.78 26.87
C PRO A 15 3.30 33.21 26.36
N ASN A 16 3.39 33.40 25.07
CA ASN A 16 3.23 34.70 24.41
C ASN A 16 1.78 35.18 24.55
N LYS A 17 1.55 36.15 25.40
CA LYS A 17 0.21 36.68 25.74
C LYS A 17 -0.54 37.32 24.56
N ASN A 18 0.11 37.48 23.40
CA ASN A 18 -0.44 38.21 22.26
C ASN A 18 -0.79 37.28 21.08
N ALA A 19 -0.88 35.97 21.27
CA ALA A 19 -1.14 35.01 20.21
C ALA A 19 -2.61 34.55 20.13
N TYR A 20 -3.56 35.45 20.49
CA TYR A 20 -4.97 35.18 20.26
C TYR A 20 -5.34 35.64 18.86
N ILE A 21 -5.70 34.70 17.99
CA ILE A 21 -6.25 35.00 16.66
C ILE A 21 -7.76 34.80 16.74
N GLU A 22 -8.50 35.87 16.49
CA GLU A 22 -9.96 35.85 16.53
C GLU A 22 -10.51 34.79 15.57
N GLY A 23 -11.29 33.86 16.09
CA GLY A 23 -11.83 32.73 15.32
C GLY A 23 -10.93 31.47 15.18
N ALA A 24 -9.65 31.52 15.58
CA ALA A 24 -8.75 30.39 15.51
C ALA A 24 -8.43 29.76 16.89
N GLY A 25 -8.92 30.32 18.00
CA GLY A 25 -8.68 29.85 19.34
C GLY A 25 -7.35 30.32 19.94
N ILE A 26 -6.86 29.60 20.94
CA ILE A 26 -5.62 29.92 21.66
C ILE A 26 -4.44 29.33 20.88
N VAL A 27 -3.47 30.15 20.52
CA VAL A 27 -2.24 29.72 19.88
C VAL A 27 -1.20 29.43 20.94
N GLU A 28 -0.76 28.18 21.03
CA GLU A 28 0.29 27.75 21.93
C GLU A 28 1.61 27.55 21.17
N ASN A 29 2.72 27.95 21.79
CA ASN A 29 4.05 27.66 21.26
C ASN A 29 4.45 26.23 21.62
N GLN A 30 4.49 25.37 20.62
CA GLN A 30 4.92 23.98 20.76
C GLN A 30 6.28 23.78 20.06
N PRO A 31 7.25 23.07 20.68
CA PRO A 31 8.48 22.68 20.01
C PRO A 31 8.18 21.84 18.78
N ILE A 32 8.93 22.02 17.70
CA ILE A 32 8.74 21.25 16.46
C ILE A 32 8.97 19.75 16.67
N THR A 33 9.82 19.38 17.62
CA THR A 33 10.07 17.99 18.00
C THR A 33 8.82 17.31 18.54
N ASP A 34 8.06 18.01 19.38
CA ASP A 34 6.85 17.49 19.99
C ASP A 34 5.73 17.39 18.93
N THR A 35 5.60 18.41 18.09
CA THR A 35 4.68 18.39 16.94
C THR A 35 4.97 17.23 15.99
N LEU A 36 6.25 16.98 15.69
CA LEU A 36 6.64 15.84 14.86
C LEU A 36 6.31 14.50 15.52
N THR A 37 6.57 14.38 16.82
CA THR A 37 6.28 13.14 17.55
C THR A 37 4.78 12.86 17.61
N GLU A 38 3.98 13.84 17.95
CA GLU A 38 2.54 13.68 18.12
C GLU A 38 1.78 13.51 16.79
N ASN A 39 2.18 14.26 15.75
CA ASN A 39 1.42 14.29 14.49
C ASN A 39 2.04 13.41 13.39
N TYR A 40 3.37 13.35 13.29
CA TYR A 40 4.04 12.59 12.24
C TYR A 40 4.13 11.09 12.56
N MET A 41 4.34 10.71 13.81
CA MET A 41 4.44 9.29 14.18
C MET A 41 3.17 8.49 13.88
N PRO A 42 1.95 8.96 14.18
CA PRO A 42 0.73 8.27 13.77
C PRO A 42 0.62 8.11 12.26
N TYR A 43 1.01 9.13 11.49
CA TYR A 43 1.05 9.06 10.03
C TYR A 43 2.06 8.01 9.55
N ALA A 44 3.29 8.03 10.05
CA ALA A 44 4.32 7.07 9.69
C ALA A 44 3.89 5.63 10.01
N MET A 45 3.33 5.40 11.20
CA MET A 45 2.79 4.10 11.59
C MET A 45 1.64 3.64 10.68
N SER A 46 0.74 4.54 10.31
CA SER A 46 -0.35 4.21 9.39
C SER A 46 0.17 3.78 8.01
N VAL A 47 1.19 4.46 7.49
CA VAL A 47 1.82 4.12 6.20
C VAL A 47 2.54 2.77 6.28
N ILE A 48 3.25 2.51 7.37
CA ILE A 48 3.94 1.23 7.58
C ILE A 48 2.93 0.09 7.58
N VAL A 49 1.88 0.18 8.41
CA VAL A 49 0.91 -0.90 8.59
C VAL A 49 0.00 -1.07 7.37
N SER A 50 -0.48 0.02 6.78
CA SER A 50 -1.50 -0.04 5.71
C SER A 50 -0.95 -0.14 4.29
N ARG A 51 0.34 0.11 4.08
CA ARG A 51 0.94 0.15 2.74
C ARG A 51 2.23 -0.63 2.59
N ALA A 52 3.17 -0.51 3.53
CA ALA A 52 4.54 -0.97 3.34
C ALA A 52 4.74 -2.44 3.71
N LEU A 53 4.17 -2.88 4.81
CA LEU A 53 4.38 -4.24 5.32
C LEU A 53 3.53 -5.25 4.54
N PRO A 54 4.15 -6.29 3.96
CA PRO A 54 3.42 -7.43 3.45
C PRO A 54 2.93 -8.30 4.61
N GLU A 55 1.83 -9.03 4.39
CA GLU A 55 1.41 -10.09 5.28
C GLU A 55 2.26 -11.37 5.08
N ILE A 56 1.97 -12.42 5.85
CA ILE A 56 2.72 -13.69 5.83
C ILE A 56 2.77 -14.35 4.45
N ASP A 57 1.80 -14.07 3.59
CA ASP A 57 1.73 -14.55 2.21
C ASP A 57 2.49 -13.65 1.21
N GLY A 58 3.18 -12.62 1.69
CA GLY A 58 3.94 -11.68 0.87
C GLY A 58 3.09 -10.60 0.19
N PHE A 59 1.77 -10.60 0.36
CA PHE A 59 0.91 -9.60 -0.25
C PHE A 59 0.79 -8.33 0.59
N LYS A 60 0.97 -7.21 -0.06
CA LYS A 60 0.63 -5.89 0.48
C LYS A 60 -0.88 -5.64 0.32
N PRO A 61 -1.47 -4.71 1.09
CA PRO A 61 -2.89 -4.39 0.99
C PRO A 61 -3.38 -4.03 -0.41
N SER A 62 -2.53 -3.37 -1.22
CA SER A 62 -2.86 -3.05 -2.62
C SER A 62 -3.02 -4.29 -3.49
N HIS A 63 -2.14 -5.28 -3.33
CA HIS A 63 -2.23 -6.56 -4.03
C HIS A 63 -3.54 -7.28 -3.68
N ARG A 64 -3.89 -7.34 -2.39
CA ARG A 64 -5.15 -7.96 -1.94
C ARG A 64 -6.38 -7.30 -2.51
N LYS A 65 -6.42 -5.96 -2.52
CA LYS A 65 -7.57 -5.23 -3.08
C LYS A 65 -7.76 -5.54 -4.55
N LEU A 66 -6.68 -5.62 -5.32
CA LEU A 66 -6.73 -5.99 -6.73
C LEU A 66 -7.24 -7.44 -6.92
N LEU A 67 -6.62 -8.40 -6.24
CA LEU A 67 -6.99 -9.81 -6.35
C LEU A 67 -8.43 -10.07 -5.86
N TYR A 68 -8.84 -9.42 -4.78
CA TYR A 68 -10.22 -9.48 -4.28
C TYR A 68 -11.22 -8.92 -5.29
N THR A 69 -10.90 -7.79 -5.93
CA THR A 69 -11.77 -7.21 -6.97
C THR A 69 -11.92 -8.16 -8.14
N MET A 70 -10.82 -8.75 -8.63
CA MET A 70 -10.86 -9.72 -9.70
C MET A 70 -11.67 -10.97 -9.33
N TYR A 71 -11.54 -11.45 -8.09
CA TYR A 71 -12.34 -12.55 -7.57
C TYR A 71 -13.83 -12.20 -7.52
N LYS A 72 -14.18 -11.01 -7.01
CA LYS A 72 -15.57 -10.51 -6.95
C LYS A 72 -16.21 -10.33 -8.33
N MET A 73 -15.40 -10.02 -9.35
CA MET A 73 -15.83 -9.97 -10.74
C MET A 73 -16.04 -11.36 -11.39
N GLY A 74 -15.79 -12.45 -10.66
CA GLY A 74 -15.93 -13.81 -11.17
C GLY A 74 -14.83 -14.22 -12.16
N LEU A 75 -13.70 -13.54 -12.19
CA LEU A 75 -12.61 -13.78 -13.14
C LEU A 75 -11.79 -15.03 -12.83
N LEU A 76 -12.17 -15.82 -11.84
CA LEU A 76 -11.52 -17.09 -11.53
C LEU A 76 -11.93 -18.18 -12.55
N THR A 77 -13.22 -18.29 -12.80
CA THR A 77 -13.82 -19.28 -13.71
C THR A 77 -14.33 -18.64 -15.02
N GLY A 78 -14.48 -17.33 -15.03
CA GLY A 78 -14.99 -16.56 -16.15
C GLY A 78 -14.00 -16.32 -17.28
N ALA A 79 -14.48 -15.68 -18.32
CA ALA A 79 -13.66 -15.22 -19.43
C ALA A 79 -12.71 -14.08 -19.00
N ARG A 80 -11.62 -13.91 -19.75
CA ARG A 80 -10.73 -12.76 -19.55
C ARG A 80 -11.48 -11.45 -19.83
N THR A 81 -11.16 -10.45 -19.03
CA THR A 81 -11.73 -9.11 -19.13
C THR A 81 -10.63 -8.09 -19.41
N LYS A 82 -10.96 -6.98 -20.05
CA LYS A 82 -10.01 -5.89 -20.30
C LYS A 82 -9.41 -5.40 -19.00
N SER A 83 -8.10 -5.25 -18.98
CA SER A 83 -7.35 -4.78 -17.79
C SER A 83 -7.84 -3.41 -17.30
N ALA A 84 -8.21 -2.52 -18.21
CA ALA A 84 -8.79 -1.22 -17.88
C ALA A 84 -10.08 -1.33 -17.03
N ASN A 85 -10.94 -2.32 -17.32
CA ASN A 85 -12.14 -2.55 -16.52
C ASN A 85 -11.80 -3.04 -15.10
N ILE A 86 -10.84 -3.96 -15.01
CA ILE A 86 -10.36 -4.46 -13.69
C ILE A 86 -9.79 -3.32 -12.87
N VAL A 87 -8.95 -2.49 -13.46
CA VAL A 87 -8.37 -1.30 -12.80
C VAL A 87 -9.46 -0.36 -12.32
N GLY A 88 -10.45 -0.02 -13.18
CA GLY A 88 -11.56 0.84 -12.82
C GLY A 88 -12.41 0.32 -11.66
N GLN A 89 -12.67 -0.99 -11.60
CA GLN A 89 -13.38 -1.59 -10.47
C GLN A 89 -12.52 -1.60 -9.20
N THR A 90 -11.20 -1.80 -9.34
CA THR A 90 -10.28 -1.79 -8.20
C THR A 90 -10.17 -0.39 -7.58
N MET A 91 -10.24 0.67 -8.36
CA MET A 91 -10.22 2.06 -7.88
C MET A 91 -11.34 2.37 -6.88
N LYS A 92 -12.47 1.65 -6.93
CA LYS A 92 -13.54 1.78 -5.92
C LYS A 92 -13.11 1.36 -4.52
N LEU A 93 -12.16 0.44 -4.40
CA LEU A 93 -11.60 -0.04 -3.13
C LEU A 93 -10.25 0.61 -2.80
N ASN A 94 -9.56 1.07 -3.81
CA ASN A 94 -8.23 1.67 -3.69
C ASN A 94 -8.18 2.96 -4.50
N PRO A 95 -8.60 4.10 -3.92
CA PRO A 95 -8.71 5.38 -4.63
C PRO A 95 -7.33 6.02 -4.85
N HIS A 96 -6.47 5.30 -5.56
CA HIS A 96 -5.15 5.74 -6.02
C HIS A 96 -5.10 5.77 -7.54
N GLY A 97 -4.02 6.29 -8.12
CA GLY A 97 -3.86 6.37 -9.56
C GLY A 97 -3.98 5.00 -10.26
N ASP A 98 -4.63 4.99 -11.39
CA ASP A 98 -4.88 3.81 -12.22
C ASP A 98 -3.58 3.11 -12.66
N MET A 99 -2.52 3.87 -12.95
CA MET A 99 -1.21 3.34 -13.31
C MET A 99 -0.61 2.46 -12.21
N ALA A 100 -0.69 2.88 -10.95
CA ALA A 100 -0.15 2.10 -9.82
C ALA A 100 -0.88 0.75 -9.68
N ILE A 101 -2.19 0.73 -9.91
CA ILE A 101 -2.98 -0.50 -9.87
C ILE A 101 -2.62 -1.39 -11.06
N TYR A 102 -2.47 -0.80 -12.25
CA TYR A 102 -2.12 -1.55 -13.44
C TYR A 102 -0.70 -2.14 -13.38
N GLU A 103 0.28 -1.37 -12.90
CA GLU A 103 1.65 -1.87 -12.67
C GLU A 103 1.68 -3.01 -11.65
N THR A 104 0.87 -2.93 -10.60
CA THR A 104 0.71 -4.02 -9.65
C THR A 104 0.18 -5.28 -10.34
N MET A 105 -0.83 -5.15 -11.21
CA MET A 105 -1.36 -6.27 -11.98
C MET A 105 -0.33 -6.86 -12.94
N VAL A 106 0.46 -6.00 -13.60
CA VAL A 106 1.56 -6.43 -14.49
C VAL A 106 2.58 -7.27 -13.72
N ARG A 107 2.97 -6.84 -12.51
CA ARG A 107 3.91 -7.59 -11.67
C ARG A 107 3.36 -8.95 -11.24
N LEU A 108 2.07 -9.04 -10.94
CA LEU A 108 1.42 -10.30 -10.57
C LEU A 108 1.15 -11.23 -11.77
N ALA A 109 1.19 -10.68 -12.99
CA ALA A 109 1.03 -11.43 -14.23
C ALA A 109 2.34 -11.97 -14.80
N ARG A 110 3.48 -11.39 -14.41
CA ARG A 110 4.79 -11.83 -14.85
C ARG A 110 5.28 -12.99 -13.98
N GLY A 111 5.58 -14.11 -14.58
CA GLY A 111 6.30 -15.21 -13.94
C GLY A 111 7.81 -14.95 -13.87
N ASN A 112 8.48 -15.61 -12.94
CA ASN A 112 9.93 -15.59 -12.76
C ASN A 112 10.52 -14.20 -12.38
N GLU A 113 9.72 -13.29 -11.86
CA GLU A 113 10.17 -12.03 -11.27
C GLU A 113 9.93 -12.04 -9.75
N ALA A 114 8.80 -11.42 -9.35
CA ALA A 114 8.36 -11.39 -7.95
C ALA A 114 7.68 -12.69 -7.53
N LEU A 115 7.14 -13.43 -8.48
CA LEU A 115 6.40 -14.66 -8.27
C LEU A 115 7.00 -15.77 -9.13
N LEU A 116 7.17 -16.95 -8.55
CA LEU A 116 7.57 -18.16 -9.28
C LEU A 116 6.47 -18.57 -10.28
N HIS A 117 5.21 -18.52 -9.83
CA HIS A 117 4.03 -18.76 -10.65
C HIS A 117 3.15 -17.48 -10.68
N PRO A 118 2.72 -17.01 -11.86
CA PRO A 118 1.88 -15.84 -11.94
C PRO A 118 0.48 -16.11 -11.37
N TYR A 119 -0.05 -15.16 -10.59
CA TYR A 119 -1.42 -15.24 -10.06
C TYR A 119 -2.46 -14.64 -11.01
N VAL A 120 -2.02 -13.90 -12.00
CA VAL A 120 -2.87 -13.30 -13.02
C VAL A 120 -2.52 -13.93 -14.36
N ASP A 121 -3.47 -14.65 -14.93
CA ASP A 121 -3.38 -15.14 -16.31
C ASP A 121 -3.68 -14.00 -17.28
N SER A 122 -2.70 -13.63 -18.04
CA SER A 122 -2.68 -12.44 -18.87
C SER A 122 -2.70 -12.76 -20.36
N LYS A 123 -3.38 -11.91 -21.13
CA LYS A 123 -3.36 -11.94 -22.60
C LYS A 123 -3.01 -10.56 -23.13
N GLY A 124 -2.04 -10.50 -24.01
CA GLY A 124 -1.48 -9.27 -24.56
C GLY A 124 -0.05 -9.01 -24.10
N ASN A 125 0.45 -7.82 -24.38
CA ASN A 125 1.81 -7.47 -24.02
C ASN A 125 1.88 -6.90 -22.59
N PHE A 126 2.30 -7.73 -21.64
CA PHE A 126 2.59 -7.34 -20.26
C PHE A 126 4.08 -7.02 -20.01
N GLY A 127 4.85 -6.90 -21.10
CA GLY A 127 6.30 -6.69 -21.03
C GLY A 127 7.06 -7.93 -20.56
N LYS A 128 8.38 -7.82 -20.55
CA LYS A 128 9.29 -8.86 -20.05
C LYS A 128 10.32 -8.25 -19.10
N ALA A 129 10.60 -8.92 -18.00
CA ALA A 129 11.52 -8.46 -16.97
C ALA A 129 12.96 -8.24 -17.49
N TYR A 130 13.39 -9.12 -18.37
CA TYR A 130 14.75 -9.16 -18.86
C TYR A 130 15.01 -8.27 -20.10
N SER A 131 14.01 -7.58 -20.60
CA SER A 131 14.15 -6.71 -21.76
C SER A 131 13.73 -5.27 -21.42
N ARG A 132 14.66 -4.34 -21.49
CA ARG A 132 14.39 -2.90 -21.28
C ARG A 132 13.48 -2.33 -22.36
N ASP A 133 13.54 -2.88 -23.57
CA ASP A 133 12.81 -2.37 -24.73
C ASP A 133 11.37 -2.87 -24.82
N MET A 134 10.99 -3.85 -23.99
CA MET A 134 9.65 -4.42 -23.96
C MET A 134 8.88 -3.93 -22.73
N SER A 135 8.47 -2.67 -22.75
CA SER A 135 7.49 -2.17 -21.78
C SER A 135 6.12 -2.79 -22.00
N PHE A 136 5.29 -2.81 -20.95
CA PHE A 136 3.92 -3.30 -21.05
C PHE A 136 3.04 -2.34 -21.87
N ALA A 137 2.06 -2.90 -22.58
CA ALA A 137 1.07 -2.13 -23.32
C ALA A 137 0.06 -1.46 -22.37
N ALA A 138 -0.62 -0.42 -22.84
CA ALA A 138 -1.67 0.23 -22.05
C ALA A 138 -2.79 -0.75 -21.66
N SER A 139 -3.42 -0.53 -20.51
CA SER A 139 -4.45 -1.40 -19.93
C SER A 139 -5.67 -1.66 -20.83
N ARG A 140 -5.94 -0.77 -21.77
CA ARG A 140 -7.03 -0.92 -22.75
C ARG A 140 -6.78 -2.01 -23.79
N TYR A 141 -5.52 -2.39 -24.03
CA TYR A 141 -5.13 -3.39 -25.04
C TYR A 141 -4.92 -4.79 -24.45
N THR A 142 -4.82 -4.88 -23.15
CA THR A 142 -4.53 -6.14 -22.44
C THR A 142 -5.78 -6.71 -21.80
N GLU A 143 -5.77 -8.04 -21.59
CA GLU A 143 -6.83 -8.77 -20.92
C GLU A 143 -6.23 -9.64 -19.83
N ALA A 144 -6.99 -9.81 -18.75
CA ALA A 144 -6.53 -10.58 -17.60
C ALA A 144 -7.68 -11.37 -16.95
N LYS A 145 -7.32 -12.46 -16.27
CA LYS A 145 -8.17 -13.20 -15.34
C LYS A 145 -7.32 -13.72 -14.20
N LEU A 146 -7.94 -14.26 -13.16
CA LEU A 146 -7.22 -14.93 -12.06
C LEU A 146 -6.78 -16.34 -12.49
N ASP A 147 -5.59 -16.72 -12.05
CA ASP A 147 -5.16 -18.10 -12.13
C ASP A 147 -5.76 -18.89 -10.96
N PRO A 148 -6.28 -20.12 -11.17
CA PRO A 148 -6.81 -20.96 -10.11
C PRO A 148 -5.80 -21.27 -8.99
N CYS A 149 -4.51 -21.25 -9.28
CA CYS A 149 -3.43 -21.48 -8.32
C CYS A 149 -3.48 -20.50 -7.13
N LEU A 150 -4.02 -19.28 -7.34
CA LEU A 150 -4.18 -18.28 -6.28
C LEU A 150 -4.98 -18.82 -5.07
N LEU A 151 -6.01 -19.60 -5.30
CA LEU A 151 -6.83 -20.14 -4.21
C LEU A 151 -6.08 -21.15 -3.33
N TYR A 152 -5.10 -21.84 -3.88
CA TYR A 152 -4.30 -22.82 -3.14
C TYR A 152 -3.12 -22.18 -2.40
N THR A 153 -2.61 -21.08 -2.89
CA THR A 153 -1.44 -20.41 -2.33
C THR A 153 -1.79 -19.30 -1.34
N SER A 154 -2.98 -18.70 -1.45
CA SER A 154 -3.43 -17.69 -0.49
C SER A 154 -3.92 -18.37 0.79
N PRO A 155 -3.35 -18.06 1.98
CA PRO A 155 -3.77 -18.67 3.23
C PRO A 155 -5.23 -18.33 3.53
N SER A 156 -6.02 -19.35 3.77
CA SER A 156 -7.41 -19.18 4.17
C SER A 156 -7.52 -18.71 5.62
N PRO A 157 -8.64 -18.08 6.02
CA PRO A 157 -8.89 -17.75 7.42
C PRO A 157 -8.79 -18.94 8.37
N ARG A 158 -9.04 -20.16 7.88
CA ARG A 158 -8.90 -21.42 8.64
C ARG A 158 -7.44 -21.78 8.93
N ASP A 159 -6.52 -21.42 8.05
CA ASP A 159 -5.10 -21.73 8.22
C ASP A 159 -4.49 -20.83 9.30
N ARG A 160 -4.98 -19.61 9.45
CA ARG A 160 -4.60 -18.70 10.55
C ARG A 160 -5.00 -19.23 11.93
N GLN A 161 -6.09 -20.02 12.03
CA GLN A 161 -6.53 -20.59 13.31
C GLN A 161 -5.70 -21.81 13.73
N LYS A 162 -5.06 -22.49 12.80
CA LYS A 162 -4.21 -23.66 13.09
C LYS A 162 -2.79 -23.29 13.53
N SER A 163 -2.34 -22.07 13.29
CA SER A 163 -1.00 -21.59 13.64
C SER A 163 -0.94 -20.87 14.99
N ARG A 164 -2.00 -20.90 15.77
CA ARG A 164 -2.07 -20.45 17.18
C ARG A 164 -2.20 -21.67 18.10
#